data_ce30ff953a072262c07f8585fc240a3a
#
_entry.id   ce30ff953a072262c07f8585fc240a3a
#
_cell.length_a   1.000
_cell.length_b   1.000
_cell.length_c   1.000
_cell.angle_alpha   90.00
_cell.angle_beta   90.00
_cell.angle_gamma   90.00
#
_symmetry.space_group_name_H-M   'P 1'
#
loop_
_entity.id
_entity.type
_entity.pdbx_description
1 polymer ?
#
loop_
_entity_poly.entity_id
_entity_poly.type
_entity_poly.pdbx_seq_one_letter_code
_entity_poly.pdbx_strand_id
1 'polypeptide(L)'
;MFSLPLAVSAAAVLLTFLAAAWQDWKTRTVYRATWYPAAVIGGICAVLFWLEYIHTAGALFILLLSLAFAALCRLFAALGMFGKADAKALVLLSLAVPVTPFAAWIFPSLAVSALVNAGILSLAVPLFCLGYNLLKGNRAPFWLMCSGTPAAGSSVKDRFGFLAETVTEENGEIKKEFVRMRDTVFSLKSPMRHTRTLRERPEECEGTLRLLEKCETVWVTVGIPLLVPLTAGLIFALFGFSAVDILLSLLL
;
A
#
# COMPACT_ATOMS: atom_id res chain seq x y z
N MET A 1 13.13 -20.15 -17.30
CA MET A 1 14.58 -20.37 -17.30
C MET A 1 15.08 -20.05 -15.89
N PHE A 2 15.66 -21.00 -15.18
CA PHE A 2 16.12 -20.81 -13.81
C PHE A 2 17.41 -19.99 -13.82
N SER A 3 17.41 -18.83 -13.17
CA SER A 3 18.61 -17.98 -13.00
C SER A 3 18.95 -17.91 -11.51
N LEU A 4 20.10 -18.46 -11.13
CA LEU A 4 20.54 -18.45 -9.73
C LEU A 4 20.67 -17.02 -9.17
N PRO A 5 21.24 -16.05 -9.89
CA PRO A 5 21.27 -14.66 -9.42
C PRO A 5 19.88 -14.10 -9.10
N LEU A 6 18.88 -14.34 -9.98
CA LEU A 6 17.51 -13.87 -9.72
C LEU A 6 16.85 -14.58 -8.54
N ALA A 7 17.11 -15.87 -8.35
CA ALA A 7 16.58 -16.61 -7.21
C ALA A 7 17.14 -16.06 -5.88
N VAL A 8 18.43 -15.77 -5.82
CA VAL A 8 19.09 -15.14 -4.66
C VAL A 8 18.53 -13.74 -4.42
N SER A 9 18.40 -12.96 -5.50
CA SER A 9 17.78 -11.62 -5.41
C SER A 9 16.33 -11.68 -4.89
N ALA A 10 15.52 -12.59 -5.42
CA ALA A 10 14.13 -12.77 -5.00
C ALA A 10 14.03 -13.15 -3.52
N ALA A 11 14.90 -14.02 -3.03
CA ALA A 11 14.97 -14.39 -1.61
C ALA A 11 15.34 -13.18 -0.73
N ALA A 12 16.35 -12.40 -1.11
CA ALA A 12 16.77 -11.22 -0.38
C ALA A 12 15.66 -10.14 -0.34
N VAL A 13 14.99 -9.92 -1.48
CA VAL A 13 13.86 -9.00 -1.58
C VAL A 13 12.68 -9.50 -0.74
N LEU A 14 12.33 -10.78 -0.80
CA LEU A 14 11.23 -11.35 -0.01
C LEU A 14 11.48 -11.20 1.50
N LEU A 15 12.67 -11.50 1.99
CA LEU A 15 13.03 -11.31 3.40
C LEU A 15 12.91 -9.84 3.82
N THR A 16 13.35 -8.93 2.96
CA THR A 16 13.21 -7.49 3.19
C THR A 16 11.75 -7.06 3.22
N PHE A 17 10.91 -7.59 2.32
CA PHE A 17 9.47 -7.30 2.29
C PHE A 17 8.77 -7.82 3.55
N LEU A 18 9.11 -9.02 4.03
CA LEU A 18 8.57 -9.56 5.28
C LEU A 18 8.92 -8.65 6.48
N ALA A 19 10.18 -8.21 6.58
CA ALA A 19 10.61 -7.29 7.62
C ALA A 19 9.92 -5.92 7.50
N ALA A 20 9.80 -5.38 6.28
CA ALA A 20 9.13 -4.11 6.01
C ALA A 20 7.62 -4.18 6.30
N ALA A 21 6.94 -5.27 5.89
CA ALA A 21 5.54 -5.50 6.17
C ALA A 21 5.26 -5.60 7.69
N TRP A 22 6.14 -6.27 8.43
CA TRP A 22 6.05 -6.34 9.89
C TRP A 22 6.19 -4.96 10.56
N GLN A 23 7.15 -4.13 10.10
CA GLN A 23 7.33 -2.77 10.60
C GLN A 23 6.13 -1.90 10.25
N ASP A 24 5.64 -1.98 9.00
CA ASP A 24 4.46 -1.22 8.55
C ASP A 24 3.20 -1.63 9.30
N TRP A 25 3.01 -2.92 9.56
CA TRP A 25 1.90 -3.40 10.37
C TRP A 25 1.91 -2.84 11.79
N LYS A 26 3.09 -2.84 12.44
CA LYS A 26 3.21 -2.40 13.85
C LYS A 26 3.23 -0.90 14.05
N THR A 27 4.01 -0.19 13.23
CA THR A 27 4.36 1.23 13.50
C THR A 27 3.98 2.17 12.38
N ARG A 28 3.51 1.66 11.24
CA ARG A 28 3.24 2.45 10.01
C ARG A 28 4.46 3.23 9.52
N THR A 29 5.63 2.78 9.91
CA THR A 29 6.91 3.37 9.50
C THR A 29 7.88 2.25 9.17
N VAL A 30 8.63 2.40 8.07
CA VAL A 30 9.67 1.45 7.68
C VAL A 30 11.02 2.15 7.72
N TYR A 31 11.96 1.57 8.46
CA TYR A 31 13.30 2.13 8.60
C TYR A 31 14.07 2.08 7.29
N ARG A 32 14.92 3.09 7.05
CA ARG A 32 15.74 3.14 5.84
C ARG A 32 16.69 1.94 5.72
N ALA A 33 17.23 1.50 6.84
CA ALA A 33 18.17 0.38 6.91
C ALA A 33 17.55 -0.95 6.44
N THR A 34 16.23 -1.12 6.56
CA THR A 34 15.52 -2.33 6.12
C THR A 34 15.72 -2.62 4.63
N TRP A 35 15.90 -1.58 3.82
CA TRP A 35 16.04 -1.71 2.36
C TRP A 35 17.46 -2.04 1.89
N TYR A 36 18.50 -1.78 2.70
CA TYR A 36 19.90 -1.90 2.28
C TYR A 36 20.33 -3.33 1.91
N PRO A 37 19.98 -4.38 2.68
CA PRO A 37 20.40 -5.74 2.32
C PRO A 37 19.92 -6.15 0.94
N ALA A 38 18.62 -5.95 0.65
CA ALA A 38 18.05 -6.31 -0.64
C ALA A 38 18.54 -5.36 -1.77
N ALA A 39 18.82 -4.10 -1.48
CA ALA A 39 19.36 -3.18 -2.47
C ALA A 39 20.80 -3.58 -2.90
N VAL A 40 21.63 -4.01 -1.95
CA VAL A 40 23.01 -4.45 -2.24
C VAL A 40 23.01 -5.82 -2.92
N ILE A 41 22.39 -6.83 -2.28
CA ILE A 41 22.37 -8.20 -2.81
C ILE A 41 21.60 -8.23 -4.15
N GLY A 42 20.41 -7.64 -4.18
CA GLY A 42 19.56 -7.58 -5.37
C GLY A 42 20.22 -6.78 -6.50
N GLY A 43 20.90 -5.68 -6.18
CA GLY A 43 21.66 -4.89 -7.16
C GLY A 43 22.80 -5.68 -7.81
N ILE A 44 23.62 -6.39 -7.02
CA ILE A 44 24.67 -7.25 -7.54
C ILE A 44 24.09 -8.37 -8.40
N CYS A 45 23.06 -9.06 -7.90
CA CYS A 45 22.41 -10.15 -8.63
C CYS A 45 21.73 -9.66 -9.93
N ALA A 46 21.13 -8.47 -9.92
CA ALA A 46 20.55 -7.88 -11.12
C ALA A 46 21.62 -7.57 -12.18
N VAL A 47 22.77 -7.03 -11.77
CA VAL A 47 23.89 -6.80 -12.70
C VAL A 47 24.37 -8.12 -13.30
N LEU A 48 24.58 -9.16 -12.49
CA LEU A 48 24.97 -10.48 -12.99
C LEU A 48 23.95 -11.06 -13.96
N PHE A 49 22.65 -10.92 -13.63
CA PHE A 49 21.56 -11.33 -14.52
C PHE A 49 21.63 -10.58 -15.86
N TRP A 50 21.78 -9.24 -15.85
CA TRP A 50 21.80 -8.47 -17.09
C TRP A 50 23.05 -8.72 -17.93
N LEU A 51 24.22 -8.97 -17.33
CA LEU A 51 25.42 -9.37 -18.07
C LEU A 51 25.24 -10.66 -18.86
N GLU A 52 24.43 -11.59 -18.33
CA GLU A 52 24.14 -12.86 -18.99
C GLU A 52 23.01 -12.72 -20.03
N TYR A 53 21.98 -11.92 -19.75
CA TYR A 53 20.74 -11.92 -20.53
C TYR A 53 20.56 -10.76 -21.49
N ILE A 54 21.38 -9.71 -21.42
CA ILE A 54 21.19 -8.49 -22.25
C ILE A 54 21.21 -8.77 -23.77
N HIS A 55 21.86 -9.87 -24.18
CA HIS A 55 21.99 -10.26 -25.57
C HIS A 55 20.80 -11.12 -26.07
N THR A 56 19.87 -11.47 -25.18
CA THR A 56 18.71 -12.30 -25.57
C THR A 56 17.60 -11.45 -26.19
N ALA A 57 16.82 -12.06 -27.10
CA ALA A 57 15.65 -11.40 -27.65
C ALA A 57 14.66 -11.01 -26.54
N GLY A 58 14.20 -9.77 -26.55
CA GLY A 58 13.27 -9.24 -25.54
C GLY A 58 13.93 -8.70 -24.24
N ALA A 59 15.24 -8.90 -24.04
CA ALA A 59 15.93 -8.38 -22.86
C ALA A 59 15.79 -6.86 -22.71
N LEU A 60 15.96 -6.13 -23.83
CA LEU A 60 15.81 -4.67 -23.84
C LEU A 60 14.38 -4.25 -23.46
N PHE A 61 13.36 -4.97 -23.94
CA PHE A 61 11.96 -4.70 -23.58
C PHE A 61 11.75 -4.86 -22.06
N ILE A 62 12.26 -5.94 -21.45
CA ILE A 62 12.14 -6.20 -20.02
C ILE A 62 12.87 -5.12 -19.22
N LEU A 63 14.08 -4.72 -19.66
CA LEU A 63 14.84 -3.65 -19.00
C LEU A 63 14.07 -2.33 -19.03
N LEU A 64 13.58 -1.93 -20.21
CA LEU A 64 12.79 -0.71 -20.35
C LEU A 64 11.49 -0.75 -19.54
N LEU A 65 10.81 -1.89 -19.51
CA LEU A 65 9.60 -2.08 -18.71
C LEU A 65 9.90 -1.91 -17.22
N SER A 66 11.00 -2.52 -16.72
CA SER A 66 11.40 -2.42 -15.31
C SER A 66 11.78 -0.99 -14.93
N LEU A 67 12.53 -0.30 -15.78
CA LEU A 67 12.90 1.11 -15.56
C LEU A 67 11.70 2.04 -15.62
N ALA A 68 10.81 1.85 -16.59
CA ALA A 68 9.59 2.65 -16.73
C ALA A 68 8.67 2.46 -15.52
N PHE A 69 8.48 1.22 -15.06
CA PHE A 69 7.68 0.94 -13.87
C PHE A 69 8.30 1.57 -12.61
N ALA A 70 9.61 1.44 -12.42
CA ALA A 70 10.32 2.07 -11.30
C ALA A 70 10.18 3.61 -11.34
N ALA A 71 10.33 4.21 -12.52
CA ALA A 71 10.16 5.66 -12.71
C ALA A 71 8.71 6.09 -12.40
N LEU A 72 7.72 5.33 -12.85
CA LEU A 72 6.30 5.60 -12.58
C LEU A 72 5.99 5.53 -11.07
N CYS A 73 6.50 4.52 -10.36
CA CYS A 73 6.36 4.42 -8.90
C CYS A 73 7.00 5.61 -8.18
N ARG A 74 8.16 6.08 -8.64
CA ARG A 74 8.82 7.27 -8.09
C ARG A 74 8.02 8.54 -8.37
N LEU A 75 7.46 8.69 -9.56
CA LEU A 75 6.59 9.79 -9.93
C LEU A 75 5.34 9.83 -9.04
N PHE A 76 4.65 8.71 -8.87
CA PHE A 76 3.46 8.63 -8.02
C PHE A 76 3.78 8.95 -6.55
N ALA A 77 4.96 8.56 -6.06
CA ALA A 77 5.40 8.96 -4.73
C ALA A 77 5.70 10.47 -4.62
N ALA A 78 6.27 11.07 -5.67
CA ALA A 78 6.51 12.52 -5.72
C ALA A 78 5.20 13.32 -5.76
N LEU A 79 4.18 12.79 -6.44
CA LEU A 79 2.83 13.37 -6.47
C LEU A 79 2.02 13.09 -5.19
N GLY A 80 2.57 12.35 -4.23
CA GLY A 80 1.88 12.01 -2.98
C GLY A 80 0.80 10.94 -3.11
N MET A 81 0.70 10.25 -4.25
CA MET A 81 -0.27 9.18 -4.49
C MET A 81 0.13 7.87 -3.81
N PHE A 82 1.43 7.62 -3.67
CA PHE A 82 1.98 6.46 -2.97
C PHE A 82 2.76 6.87 -1.73
N GLY A 83 2.74 6.01 -0.71
CA GLY A 83 3.65 6.11 0.42
C GLY A 83 5.11 5.99 -0.03
N LYS A 84 6.02 6.77 0.59
CA LYS A 84 7.46 6.70 0.25
C LYS A 84 8.07 5.31 0.45
N ALA A 85 7.55 4.53 1.41
CA ALA A 85 8.00 3.16 1.68
C ALA A 85 7.51 2.20 0.58
N ASP A 86 6.24 2.33 0.17
CA ASP A 86 5.61 1.50 -0.87
C ASP A 86 6.30 1.69 -2.22
N ALA A 87 6.57 2.96 -2.59
CA ALA A 87 7.32 3.25 -3.81
C ALA A 87 8.74 2.67 -3.80
N LYS A 88 9.44 2.71 -2.65
CA LYS A 88 10.76 2.07 -2.53
C LYS A 88 10.68 0.56 -2.70
N ALA A 89 9.67 -0.08 -2.12
CA ALA A 89 9.44 -1.50 -2.27
C ALA A 89 9.25 -1.89 -3.74
N LEU A 90 8.36 -1.19 -4.46
CA LEU A 90 8.08 -1.46 -5.87
C LEU A 90 9.28 -1.17 -6.78
N VAL A 91 10.02 -0.07 -6.54
CA VAL A 91 11.25 0.24 -7.26
C VAL A 91 12.30 -0.84 -7.02
N LEU A 92 12.53 -1.22 -5.76
CA LEU A 92 13.48 -2.28 -5.41
C LEU A 92 13.11 -3.60 -6.09
N LEU A 93 11.84 -4.02 -6.00
CA LEU A 93 11.36 -5.25 -6.61
C LEU A 93 11.54 -5.23 -8.13
N SER A 94 11.17 -4.13 -8.79
CA SER A 94 11.27 -4.00 -10.25
C SER A 94 12.70 -4.06 -10.78
N LEU A 95 13.65 -3.46 -10.04
CA LEU A 95 15.03 -3.39 -10.49
C LEU A 95 15.87 -4.61 -10.06
N ALA A 96 15.62 -5.13 -8.85
CA ALA A 96 16.37 -6.27 -8.32
C ALA A 96 15.87 -7.62 -8.86
N VAL A 97 14.56 -7.72 -9.20
CA VAL A 97 13.95 -8.94 -9.75
C VAL A 97 13.05 -8.57 -10.93
N PRO A 98 13.66 -8.21 -12.09
CA PRO A 98 12.91 -7.70 -13.24
C PRO A 98 11.93 -8.72 -13.83
N VAL A 99 12.22 -10.01 -13.71
CA VAL A 99 11.39 -11.13 -14.17
C VAL A 99 11.21 -12.16 -13.08
N THR A 100 10.23 -13.04 -13.25
CA THR A 100 9.99 -14.16 -12.35
C THR A 100 11.10 -15.21 -12.48
N PRO A 101 11.78 -15.59 -11.38
CA PRO A 101 12.90 -16.52 -11.45
C PRO A 101 12.48 -17.98 -11.68
N PHE A 102 11.22 -18.34 -11.41
CA PHE A 102 10.76 -19.75 -11.33
C PHE A 102 9.71 -20.13 -12.36
N ALA A 103 9.09 -19.18 -13.05
CA ALA A 103 8.01 -19.45 -14.01
C ALA A 103 8.15 -18.62 -15.29
N ALA A 104 7.72 -19.19 -16.42
CA ALA A 104 7.51 -18.44 -17.65
C ALA A 104 6.08 -17.91 -17.65
N TRP A 105 5.93 -16.59 -17.63
CA TRP A 105 4.64 -15.90 -17.63
C TRP A 105 4.40 -15.18 -18.94
N ILE A 106 3.12 -14.95 -19.25
CA ILE A 106 2.70 -14.12 -20.38
C ILE A 106 3.19 -12.68 -20.13
N PHE A 107 3.04 -12.19 -18.87
CA PHE A 107 3.52 -10.87 -18.49
C PHE A 107 4.79 -11.00 -17.63
N PRO A 108 5.95 -10.52 -18.12
CA PRO A 108 7.25 -10.85 -17.51
C PRO A 108 7.56 -10.15 -16.19
N SER A 109 6.88 -9.05 -15.84
CA SER A 109 7.25 -8.23 -14.67
C SER A 109 6.72 -8.79 -13.36
N LEU A 110 7.62 -9.29 -12.49
CA LEU A 110 7.27 -9.73 -11.14
C LEU A 110 6.67 -8.59 -10.29
N ALA A 111 7.19 -7.39 -10.43
CA ALA A 111 6.72 -6.23 -9.65
C ALA A 111 5.28 -5.85 -9.97
N VAL A 112 4.89 -5.87 -11.25
CA VAL A 112 3.50 -5.61 -11.67
C VAL A 112 2.59 -6.73 -11.19
N SER A 113 2.98 -7.99 -11.35
CA SER A 113 2.18 -9.13 -10.88
C SER A 113 1.98 -9.10 -9.36
N ALA A 114 3.02 -8.79 -8.59
CA ALA A 114 2.92 -8.61 -7.15
C ALA A 114 1.99 -7.46 -6.76
N LEU A 115 2.05 -6.34 -7.47
CA LEU A 115 1.18 -5.19 -7.23
C LEU A 115 -0.29 -5.49 -7.54
N VAL A 116 -0.58 -6.16 -8.66
CA VAL A 116 -1.95 -6.53 -9.03
C VAL A 116 -2.52 -7.57 -8.06
N ASN A 117 -1.74 -8.58 -7.70
CA ASN A 117 -2.12 -9.55 -6.66
C ASN A 117 -2.41 -8.84 -5.33
N ALA A 118 -1.56 -7.87 -4.93
CA ALA A 118 -1.75 -7.06 -3.73
C ALA A 118 -3.05 -6.25 -3.78
N GLY A 119 -3.35 -5.67 -4.94
CA GLY A 119 -4.61 -4.94 -5.17
C GLY A 119 -5.83 -5.81 -4.94
N ILE A 120 -5.83 -7.02 -5.50
CA ILE A 120 -6.92 -8.01 -5.31
C ILE A 120 -7.04 -8.41 -3.83
N LEU A 121 -5.91 -8.74 -3.17
CA LEU A 121 -5.91 -9.08 -1.75
C LEU A 121 -6.41 -7.92 -0.88
N SER A 122 -6.10 -6.68 -1.27
CA SER A 122 -6.57 -5.49 -0.55
C SER A 122 -8.09 -5.29 -0.59
N LEU A 123 -8.80 -5.90 -1.56
CA LEU A 123 -10.27 -5.90 -1.61
C LEU A 123 -10.90 -6.62 -0.42
N ALA A 124 -10.17 -7.48 0.27
CA ALA A 124 -10.64 -8.09 1.51
C ALA A 124 -10.96 -7.05 2.59
N VAL A 125 -10.25 -5.91 2.62
CA VAL A 125 -10.46 -4.87 3.63
C VAL A 125 -11.82 -4.18 3.50
N PRO A 126 -12.23 -3.65 2.32
CA PRO A 126 -13.56 -3.08 2.18
C PRO A 126 -14.68 -4.10 2.41
N LEU A 127 -14.50 -5.36 2.02
CA LEU A 127 -15.47 -6.42 2.29
C LEU A 127 -15.58 -6.70 3.80
N PHE A 128 -14.46 -6.76 4.50
CA PHE A 128 -14.44 -6.91 5.95
C PHE A 128 -15.10 -5.71 6.66
N CYS A 129 -14.76 -4.48 6.28
CA CYS A 129 -15.38 -3.27 6.86
C CYS A 129 -16.90 -3.27 6.66
N LEU A 130 -17.35 -3.58 5.44
CA LEU A 130 -18.79 -3.65 5.13
C LEU A 130 -19.49 -4.72 5.99
N GLY A 131 -18.95 -5.94 6.01
CA GLY A 131 -19.50 -7.04 6.81
C GLY A 131 -19.55 -6.70 8.30
N TYR A 132 -18.45 -6.14 8.84
CA TYR A 132 -18.38 -5.71 10.24
C TYR A 132 -19.45 -4.66 10.56
N ASN A 133 -19.58 -3.63 9.72
CA ASN A 133 -20.53 -2.55 9.93
C ASN A 133 -21.99 -3.04 9.83
N LEU A 134 -22.29 -3.93 8.89
CA LEU A 134 -23.62 -4.53 8.76
C LEU A 134 -23.98 -5.38 9.99
N LEU A 135 -23.05 -6.22 10.47
CA LEU A 135 -23.25 -7.08 11.63
C LEU A 135 -23.43 -6.28 12.93
N LYS A 136 -22.78 -5.12 13.04
CA LYS A 136 -22.88 -4.23 14.20
C LYS A 136 -24.08 -3.25 14.10
N GLY A 137 -24.79 -3.22 12.98
CA GLY A 137 -25.89 -2.27 12.76
C GLY A 137 -25.43 -0.82 12.59
N ASN A 138 -24.14 -0.60 12.29
CA ASN A 138 -23.60 0.74 12.05
C ASN A 138 -24.19 1.32 10.77
N ARG A 139 -24.47 2.64 10.75
CA ARG A 139 -25.04 3.34 9.60
C ARG A 139 -24.19 4.54 9.22
N ALA A 140 -23.74 4.56 7.96
CA ALA A 140 -23.01 5.64 7.35
C ALA A 140 -23.22 5.61 5.83
N PRO A 141 -22.76 6.60 5.05
CA PRO A 141 -22.70 6.51 3.60
C PRO A 141 -22.00 5.23 3.14
N PHE A 142 -22.50 4.60 2.06
CA PHE A 142 -22.04 3.28 1.60
C PHE A 142 -20.50 3.18 1.45
N TRP A 143 -19.88 4.20 0.86
CA TRP A 143 -18.43 4.24 0.69
C TRP A 143 -17.68 4.16 2.03
N LEU A 144 -18.24 4.78 3.08
CA LEU A 144 -17.66 4.80 4.41
C LEU A 144 -17.88 3.46 5.13
N MET A 145 -19.03 2.82 4.89
CA MET A 145 -19.29 1.44 5.36
C MET A 145 -18.23 0.45 4.84
N CYS A 146 -17.72 0.68 3.62
CA CYS A 146 -16.67 -0.14 3.01
C CYS A 146 -15.24 0.28 3.41
N SER A 147 -15.02 1.52 3.85
CA SER A 147 -13.67 2.05 4.06
C SER A 147 -13.35 2.45 5.50
N GLY A 148 -14.33 2.43 6.40
CA GLY A 148 -14.17 2.90 7.77
C GLY A 148 -14.99 2.12 8.80
N THR A 149 -14.73 2.43 10.06
CA THR A 149 -15.46 1.91 11.21
C THR A 149 -15.65 3.01 12.24
N PRO A 150 -16.73 2.99 13.04
CA PRO A 150 -16.85 3.89 14.18
C PRO A 150 -15.80 3.55 15.25
N ALA A 151 -15.25 4.58 15.87
CA ALA A 151 -14.34 4.49 16.99
C ALA A 151 -14.75 5.45 18.09
N ALA A 152 -14.48 5.13 19.35
CA ALA A 152 -14.70 6.07 20.44
C ALA A 152 -13.84 7.32 20.22
N GLY A 153 -14.41 8.51 20.42
CA GLY A 153 -13.72 9.77 20.17
C GLY A 153 -12.39 9.90 20.90
N SER A 154 -12.31 9.40 22.16
CA SER A 154 -11.09 9.36 22.96
C SER A 154 -9.99 8.46 22.36
N SER A 155 -10.35 7.43 21.59
CA SER A 155 -9.43 6.43 21.02
C SER A 155 -9.01 6.74 19.56
N VAL A 156 -9.53 7.82 18.97
CA VAL A 156 -9.27 8.16 17.57
C VAL A 156 -7.77 8.39 17.29
N LYS A 157 -7.05 9.01 18.23
CA LYS A 157 -5.61 9.25 18.11
C LYS A 157 -4.76 7.98 17.99
N ASP A 158 -5.27 6.85 18.52
CA ASP A 158 -4.59 5.56 18.51
C ASP A 158 -4.90 4.72 17.25
N ARG A 159 -5.87 5.15 16.44
CA ARG A 159 -6.21 4.51 15.17
C ARG A 159 -5.30 4.99 14.04
N PHE A 160 -5.07 4.12 13.06
CA PHE A 160 -4.36 4.49 11.83
C PHE A 160 -5.38 4.68 10.70
N GLY A 161 -5.55 5.92 10.26
CA GLY A 161 -6.51 6.23 9.21
C GLY A 161 -6.74 7.72 9.07
N PHE A 162 -7.91 8.08 8.55
CA PHE A 162 -8.34 9.46 8.41
C PHE A 162 -9.67 9.64 9.11
N LEU A 163 -9.86 10.81 9.73
CA LEU A 163 -11.17 11.23 10.22
C LEU A 163 -12.12 11.36 9.03
N ALA A 164 -13.20 10.60 9.04
CA ALA A 164 -14.22 10.66 8.00
C ALA A 164 -15.39 11.60 8.34
N GLU A 165 -15.35 12.18 9.53
CA GLU A 165 -16.31 13.18 10.00
C GLU A 165 -15.57 14.46 10.40
N THR A 166 -16.17 15.60 10.03
CA THR A 166 -15.81 16.90 10.59
C THR A 166 -16.68 17.14 11.82
N VAL A 167 -16.02 17.42 12.94
CA VAL A 167 -16.71 17.73 14.21
C VAL A 167 -16.56 19.22 14.47
N THR A 168 -17.68 19.92 14.61
CA THR A 168 -17.77 21.35 14.91
C THR A 168 -18.66 21.57 16.12
N GLU A 169 -18.42 22.63 16.89
CA GLU A 169 -19.27 23.06 17.98
C GLU A 169 -19.98 24.35 17.56
N GLU A 170 -21.31 24.29 17.43
CA GLU A 170 -22.16 25.45 17.13
C GLU A 170 -23.18 25.62 18.25
N ASN A 171 -23.20 26.78 18.86
CA ASN A 171 -24.11 27.13 19.96
C ASN A 171 -24.07 26.14 21.15
N GLY A 172 -22.91 25.52 21.42
CA GLY A 172 -22.74 24.54 22.48
C GLY A 172 -23.18 23.11 22.13
N GLU A 173 -23.68 22.89 20.91
CA GLU A 173 -24.01 21.57 20.39
C GLU A 173 -22.94 21.06 19.45
N ILE A 174 -22.65 19.74 19.55
CA ILE A 174 -21.67 19.08 18.67
C ILE A 174 -22.36 18.64 17.40
N LYS A 175 -21.98 19.25 16.29
CA LYS A 175 -22.37 18.83 14.94
C LYS A 175 -21.33 17.94 14.33
N LYS A 176 -21.78 16.83 13.71
CA LYS A 176 -20.95 15.89 12.95
C LYS A 176 -21.43 15.84 11.51
N GLU A 177 -20.53 16.04 10.59
CA GLU A 177 -20.79 15.96 9.16
C GLU A 177 -19.80 15.00 8.49
N PHE A 178 -20.30 14.07 7.69
CA PHE A 178 -19.43 13.18 6.90
C PHE A 178 -18.73 13.99 5.81
N VAL A 179 -17.41 13.79 5.72
CA VAL A 179 -16.62 14.35 4.64
C VAL A 179 -17.05 13.71 3.32
N ARG A 180 -17.41 14.51 2.32
CA ARG A 180 -17.90 14.00 1.04
C ARG A 180 -16.75 13.37 0.26
N MET A 181 -16.97 12.19 -0.31
CA MET A 181 -15.99 11.49 -1.15
C MET A 181 -15.45 12.37 -2.29
N ARG A 182 -16.31 13.15 -2.92
CA ARG A 182 -15.95 14.08 -3.99
C ARG A 182 -14.89 15.10 -3.54
N ASP A 183 -15.02 15.64 -2.33
CA ASP A 183 -14.11 16.65 -1.80
C ASP A 183 -12.75 16.04 -1.44
N THR A 184 -12.71 14.73 -1.20
CA THR A 184 -11.49 13.99 -0.90
C THR A 184 -10.71 13.61 -2.16
N VAL A 185 -11.40 13.18 -3.22
CA VAL A 185 -10.77 12.68 -4.46
C VAL A 185 -10.26 13.82 -5.34
N PHE A 186 -10.99 14.92 -5.43
CA PHE A 186 -10.68 16.03 -6.34
C PHE A 186 -9.97 17.22 -5.68
N SER A 187 -9.76 17.19 -4.38
CA SER A 187 -9.04 18.23 -3.66
C SER A 187 -7.57 17.87 -3.51
N LEU A 188 -6.67 18.76 -3.95
CA LEU A 188 -5.22 18.65 -3.70
C LEU A 188 -4.88 18.72 -2.20
N LYS A 189 -5.79 19.28 -1.39
CA LYS A 189 -5.71 19.22 0.07
C LYS A 189 -6.88 18.37 0.55
N SER A 190 -6.57 17.13 0.98
CA SER A 190 -7.59 16.25 1.56
C SER A 190 -8.25 16.96 2.74
N PRO A 191 -9.60 17.11 2.75
CA PRO A 191 -10.31 17.66 3.88
C PRO A 191 -10.27 16.70 5.09
N MET A 192 -9.91 15.44 4.89
CA MET A 192 -9.76 14.46 5.95
C MET A 192 -8.45 14.65 6.70
N ARG A 193 -8.53 14.81 8.02
CA ARG A 193 -7.35 14.82 8.88
C ARG A 193 -6.83 13.41 9.11
N HIS A 194 -5.54 13.21 8.88
CA HIS A 194 -4.87 11.97 9.23
C HIS A 194 -4.78 11.84 10.75
N THR A 195 -5.20 10.71 11.32
CA THR A 195 -5.12 10.46 12.78
C THR A 195 -3.70 10.54 13.31
N ARG A 196 -2.70 10.26 12.47
CA ARG A 196 -1.29 10.43 12.79
C ARG A 196 -0.95 11.87 13.19
N THR A 197 -1.54 12.88 12.53
CA THR A 197 -1.32 14.29 12.86
C THR A 197 -1.84 14.61 14.25
N LEU A 198 -2.98 14.04 14.66
CA LEU A 198 -3.54 14.19 15.99
C LEU A 198 -2.61 13.64 17.08
N ARG A 199 -1.85 12.59 16.75
CA ARG A 199 -0.92 11.94 17.69
C ARG A 199 0.45 12.62 17.72
N GLU A 200 1.00 13.01 16.55
CA GLU A 200 2.35 13.57 16.46
C GLU A 200 2.41 15.07 16.76
N ARG A 201 1.29 15.78 16.56
CA ARG A 201 1.18 17.23 16.78
C ARG A 201 -0.08 17.60 17.55
N PRO A 202 -0.22 17.11 18.79
CA PRO A 202 -1.42 17.35 19.59
C PRO A 202 -1.68 18.83 19.83
N GLU A 203 -0.63 19.65 19.97
CA GLU A 203 -0.71 21.10 20.20
C GLU A 203 -1.41 21.84 19.04
N GLU A 204 -1.10 21.45 17.78
CA GLU A 204 -1.75 22.03 16.60
C GLU A 204 -3.22 21.60 16.44
N CYS A 205 -3.62 20.55 17.14
CA CYS A 205 -4.91 19.89 17.01
C CYS A 205 -5.75 19.92 18.32
N GLU A 206 -5.33 20.66 19.33
CA GLU A 206 -5.95 20.64 20.67
C GLU A 206 -7.46 20.87 20.64
N GLY A 207 -7.91 21.88 19.89
CA GLY A 207 -9.35 22.15 19.72
C GLY A 207 -10.11 20.98 19.11
N THR A 208 -9.52 20.31 18.10
CA THR A 208 -10.13 19.13 17.49
C THR A 208 -10.15 17.94 18.45
N LEU A 209 -9.07 17.71 19.21
CA LEU A 209 -8.98 16.64 20.19
C LEU A 209 -10.03 16.79 21.29
N ARG A 210 -10.21 18.01 21.82
CA ARG A 210 -11.24 18.33 22.82
C ARG A 210 -12.67 18.04 22.30
N LEU A 211 -12.93 18.37 21.03
CA LEU A 211 -14.24 18.08 20.41
C LEU A 211 -14.44 16.59 20.21
N LEU A 212 -13.39 15.87 19.76
CA LEU A 212 -13.43 14.42 19.58
C LEU A 212 -13.69 13.69 20.90
N GLU A 213 -13.06 14.11 22.00
CA GLU A 213 -13.26 13.51 23.33
C GLU A 213 -14.70 13.65 23.83
N LYS A 214 -15.42 14.72 23.44
CA LYS A 214 -16.84 14.88 23.74
C LYS A 214 -17.74 13.97 22.88
N CYS A 215 -17.21 13.36 21.81
CA CYS A 215 -17.98 12.49 20.93
C CYS A 215 -17.96 11.04 21.43
N GLU A 216 -19.11 10.42 21.59
CA GLU A 216 -19.22 8.98 21.91
C GLU A 216 -18.56 8.14 20.81
N THR A 217 -18.88 8.42 19.55
CA THR A 217 -18.33 7.72 18.38
C THR A 217 -18.00 8.68 17.26
N VAL A 218 -16.93 8.40 16.52
CA VAL A 218 -16.52 9.13 15.31
C VAL A 218 -16.09 8.12 14.25
N TRP A 219 -16.44 8.34 13.00
CA TRP A 219 -16.04 7.48 11.91
C TRP A 219 -14.59 7.76 11.48
N VAL A 220 -13.82 6.67 11.39
CA VAL A 220 -12.41 6.69 10.98
C VAL A 220 -12.22 5.69 9.86
N THR A 221 -11.59 6.09 8.77
CA THR A 221 -11.22 5.16 7.70
C THR A 221 -10.13 4.22 8.18
N VAL A 222 -10.15 2.99 7.68
CA VAL A 222 -9.10 2.01 7.98
C VAL A 222 -7.89 2.28 7.08
N GLY A 223 -6.77 2.66 7.69
CA GLY A 223 -5.51 2.77 6.96
C GLY A 223 -4.94 1.38 6.64
N ILE A 224 -4.84 1.02 5.38
CA ILE A 224 -4.26 -0.26 4.95
C ILE A 224 -2.73 -0.14 4.95
N PRO A 225 -1.97 -1.02 5.64
CA PRO A 225 -0.53 -1.11 5.49
C PRO A 225 -0.22 -1.77 4.14
N LEU A 226 0.01 -1.00 3.08
CA LEU A 226 0.12 -1.53 1.71
C LEU A 226 1.24 -2.57 1.57
N LEU A 227 2.31 -2.47 2.35
CA LEU A 227 3.40 -3.45 2.32
C LEU A 227 2.95 -4.86 2.73
N VAL A 228 1.90 -5.01 3.54
CA VAL A 228 1.38 -6.33 3.94
C VAL A 228 0.76 -7.06 2.74
N PRO A 229 -0.28 -6.52 2.07
CA PRO A 229 -0.82 -7.17 0.88
C PRO A 229 0.20 -7.21 -0.27
N LEU A 230 1.14 -6.28 -0.37
CA LEU A 230 2.21 -6.31 -1.37
C LEU A 230 3.17 -7.48 -1.14
N THR A 231 3.53 -7.76 0.10
CA THR A 231 4.35 -8.93 0.45
C THR A 231 3.60 -10.22 0.16
N ALA A 232 2.33 -10.31 0.52
CA ALA A 232 1.49 -11.46 0.18
C ALA A 232 1.36 -11.62 -1.34
N GLY A 233 1.11 -10.55 -2.08
CA GLY A 233 1.06 -10.55 -3.54
C GLY A 233 2.37 -10.98 -4.19
N LEU A 234 3.52 -10.61 -3.63
CA LEU A 234 4.83 -11.08 -4.05
C LEU A 234 4.99 -12.59 -3.80
N ILE A 235 4.58 -13.08 -2.63
CA ILE A 235 4.62 -14.51 -2.32
C ILE A 235 3.79 -15.28 -3.35
N PHE A 236 2.53 -14.89 -3.58
CA PHE A 236 1.69 -15.53 -4.60
C PHE A 236 2.35 -15.51 -5.99
N ALA A 237 2.93 -14.37 -6.36
CA ALA A 237 3.62 -14.23 -7.63
C ALA A 237 4.84 -15.16 -7.74
N LEU A 238 5.63 -15.32 -6.69
CA LEU A 238 6.77 -16.25 -6.67
C LEU A 238 6.35 -17.72 -6.75
N PHE A 239 5.19 -18.06 -6.20
CA PHE A 239 4.61 -19.42 -6.31
C PHE A 239 3.86 -19.68 -7.63
N GLY A 240 3.91 -18.77 -8.60
CA GLY A 240 3.33 -18.97 -9.92
C GLY A 240 1.88 -18.48 -10.06
N PHE A 241 1.35 -17.74 -9.08
CA PHE A 241 0.02 -17.13 -9.16
C PHE A 241 0.14 -15.68 -9.62
N SER A 242 -0.23 -15.42 -10.86
CA SER A 242 -0.28 -14.07 -11.43
C SER A 242 -1.69 -13.76 -11.91
N ALA A 243 -2.35 -12.85 -11.23
CA ALA A 243 -3.67 -12.39 -11.65
C ALA A 243 -3.61 -11.66 -13.01
N VAL A 244 -2.47 -11.05 -13.35
CA VAL A 244 -2.25 -10.44 -14.67
C VAL A 244 -2.28 -11.52 -15.75
N ASP A 245 -1.59 -12.64 -15.54
CA ASP A 245 -1.55 -13.73 -16.52
C ASP A 245 -2.93 -14.38 -16.69
N ILE A 246 -3.67 -14.55 -15.58
CA ILE A 246 -5.05 -15.06 -15.65
C ILE A 246 -5.92 -14.11 -16.49
N LEU A 247 -5.83 -12.79 -16.24
CA LEU A 247 -6.59 -11.81 -17.03
C LEU A 247 -6.19 -11.82 -18.49
N LEU A 248 -4.89 -11.88 -18.80
CA LEU A 248 -4.41 -11.93 -20.18
C LEU A 248 -4.82 -13.23 -20.88
N SER A 249 -4.80 -14.37 -20.19
CA SER A 249 -5.24 -15.65 -20.76
C SER A 249 -6.74 -15.72 -21.06
N LEU A 250 -7.55 -14.85 -20.46
CA LEU A 250 -8.98 -14.71 -20.74
C LEU A 250 -9.26 -13.78 -21.94
N LEU A 251 -8.28 -12.94 -22.33
CA LEU A 251 -8.39 -11.96 -23.40
C LEU A 251 -7.74 -12.40 -24.71
N LEU A 252 -6.84 -13.38 -24.66
CA LEU A 252 -6.13 -13.97 -25.80
C LEU A 252 -6.77 -15.30 -26.23
#